data_4f77574ced7e595c944d7116fc8cab44
#
_entry.id   4f77574ced7e595c944d7116fc8cab44
#
_cell.length_a   1.000
_cell.length_b   1.000
_cell.length_c   1.000
_cell.angle_alpha   90.00
_cell.angle_beta   90.00
_cell.angle_gamma   90.00
#
_symmetry.space_group_name_H-M   'P 1'
#
loop_
_entity.id
_entity.type
_entity.pdbx_description
1 polymer ?
#
loop_
_entity_poly.entity_id
_entity_poly.type
_entity_poly.pdbx_seq_one_letter_code
_entity_poly.pdbx_strand_id
1 'polypeptide(L)'
;MIDASHYDFEKNIEITRRVVDYAHERGVVVEAELGKLAGIEDEVNVAADDARYTDPDQAYEFVQRTGVDSLAIAIGTSHGAYKFKGDAKLRFDILQAIKAKLPDTPIVLHGASSVIPELVEMCNNNGGNIPGAKGCPDEMLKQAGEYGVSKINVDTDLRLAMTAQIRRVFAEDPSVFDPRKYLGAAKEEIKATVAHKINNVFCSAGKA
;
A
#
# COMPACT_ATOMS: atom_id res chain seq x y z
N MET A 1 -7.59 11.79 1.39
CA MET A 1 -8.08 10.43 1.16
C MET A 1 -9.16 10.12 2.19
N ILE A 2 -10.20 9.40 1.80
CA ILE A 2 -11.26 8.87 2.66
C ILE A 2 -11.40 7.36 2.45
N ASP A 3 -11.32 6.60 3.52
CA ASP A 3 -11.67 5.17 3.51
C ASP A 3 -12.96 4.95 4.32
N ALA A 4 -14.03 4.61 3.62
CA ALA A 4 -15.30 4.21 4.18
C ALA A 4 -15.69 2.79 3.69
N SER A 5 -14.72 2.01 3.19
CA SER A 5 -14.91 0.67 2.60
C SER A 5 -15.41 -0.37 3.62
N HIS A 6 -15.26 -0.09 4.92
CA HIS A 6 -15.78 -0.94 5.99
C HIS A 6 -17.31 -0.88 6.15
N TYR A 7 -17.96 0.16 5.62
CA TYR A 7 -19.41 0.27 5.53
C TYR A 7 -19.97 -0.51 4.31
N ASP A 8 -21.29 -0.58 4.19
CA ASP A 8 -21.94 -1.02 2.97
C ASP A 8 -21.74 -0.02 1.81
N PHE A 9 -22.04 -0.47 0.59
CA PHE A 9 -21.79 0.30 -0.62
C PHE A 9 -22.47 1.66 -0.65
N GLU A 10 -23.74 1.73 -0.24
CA GLU A 10 -24.50 2.98 -0.24
C GLU A 10 -23.98 3.96 0.80
N LYS A 11 -23.60 3.45 1.97
CA LYS A 11 -23.05 4.29 3.03
C LYS A 11 -21.65 4.78 2.69
N ASN A 12 -20.82 3.96 2.03
CA ASN A 12 -19.53 4.38 1.50
C ASN A 12 -19.71 5.52 0.50
N ILE A 13 -20.65 5.41 -0.44
CA ILE A 13 -20.97 6.48 -1.41
C ILE A 13 -21.41 7.76 -0.68
N GLU A 14 -22.32 7.66 0.27
CA GLU A 14 -22.83 8.83 1.02
C GLU A 14 -21.69 9.60 1.71
N ILE A 15 -20.82 8.87 2.44
CA ILE A 15 -19.71 9.47 3.19
C ILE A 15 -18.70 10.08 2.21
N THR A 16 -18.30 9.31 1.21
CA THR A 16 -17.32 9.73 0.21
C THR A 16 -17.80 10.96 -0.54
N ARG A 17 -19.05 11.00 -0.98
CA ARG A 17 -19.63 12.15 -1.68
C ARG A 17 -19.56 13.43 -0.82
N ARG A 18 -19.88 13.35 0.47
CA ARG A 18 -19.78 14.49 1.38
C ARG A 18 -18.36 15.03 1.49
N VAL A 19 -17.36 14.12 1.51
CA VAL A 19 -15.94 14.52 1.55
C VAL A 19 -15.53 15.16 0.23
N VAL A 20 -15.96 14.59 -0.90
CA VAL A 20 -15.70 15.15 -2.24
C VAL A 20 -16.28 16.54 -2.37
N ASP A 21 -17.56 16.73 -2.04
CA ASP A 21 -18.22 18.04 -2.14
C ASP A 21 -17.47 19.09 -1.30
N TYR A 22 -17.11 18.77 -0.06
CA TYR A 22 -16.34 19.67 0.81
C TYR A 22 -14.93 19.98 0.29
N ALA A 23 -14.22 18.99 -0.25
CA ALA A 23 -12.85 19.12 -0.72
C ALA A 23 -12.80 19.92 -2.06
N HIS A 24 -13.69 19.59 -2.99
CA HIS A 24 -13.73 20.22 -4.31
C HIS A 24 -14.06 21.71 -4.25
N GLU A 25 -14.91 22.17 -3.30
CA GLU A 25 -15.12 23.60 -3.05
C GLU A 25 -13.82 24.35 -2.73
N ARG A 26 -12.78 23.64 -2.31
CA ARG A 26 -11.46 24.17 -1.93
C ARG A 26 -10.36 23.81 -2.90
N GLY A 27 -10.71 23.24 -4.06
CA GLY A 27 -9.76 22.81 -5.09
C GLY A 27 -8.86 21.64 -4.65
N VAL A 28 -9.30 20.82 -3.69
CA VAL A 28 -8.55 19.67 -3.16
C VAL A 28 -9.09 18.38 -3.75
N VAL A 29 -8.21 17.58 -4.35
CA VAL A 29 -8.53 16.24 -4.90
C VAL A 29 -8.81 15.22 -3.79
N VAL A 30 -9.67 14.24 -4.08
CA VAL A 30 -10.06 13.18 -3.14
C VAL A 30 -9.76 11.81 -3.72
N GLU A 31 -9.04 11.01 -2.94
CA GLU A 31 -8.90 9.57 -3.13
C GLU A 31 -9.89 8.83 -2.22
N ALA A 32 -10.57 7.83 -2.74
CA ALA A 32 -11.43 6.95 -1.95
C ALA A 32 -11.08 5.48 -2.13
N GLU A 33 -11.67 4.61 -1.31
CA GLU A 33 -11.43 3.17 -1.35
C GLU A 33 -12.72 2.38 -1.54
N LEU A 34 -12.67 1.35 -2.42
CA LEU A 34 -13.74 0.40 -2.65
C LEU A 34 -13.22 -1.03 -2.67
N GLY A 35 -13.91 -1.92 -1.97
CA GLY A 35 -13.47 -3.26 -1.62
C GLY A 35 -12.91 -3.28 -0.20
N LYS A 36 -12.67 -4.47 0.35
CA LYS A 36 -12.15 -4.63 1.71
C LYS A 36 -10.82 -5.37 1.66
N LEU A 37 -9.75 -4.68 2.04
CA LEU A 37 -8.44 -5.29 2.20
C LEU A 37 -8.37 -6.03 3.54
N ALA A 38 -7.78 -7.24 3.53
CA ALA A 38 -7.45 -7.94 4.77
C ALA A 38 -6.26 -7.28 5.47
N GLY A 39 -6.12 -7.52 6.78
CA GLY A 39 -4.98 -7.11 7.59
C GLY A 39 -5.29 -6.01 8.59
N ILE A 40 -4.23 -5.48 9.17
CA ILE A 40 -4.31 -4.45 10.20
C ILE A 40 -3.75 -3.15 9.64
N GLU A 41 -4.56 -2.10 9.63
CA GLU A 41 -4.14 -0.74 9.34
C GLU A 41 -4.70 0.18 10.44
N ASP A 42 -3.80 0.85 11.14
CA ASP A 42 -4.10 1.70 12.30
C ASP A 42 -5.05 1.00 13.30
N GLU A 43 -6.29 1.46 13.44
CA GLU A 43 -7.31 0.90 14.33
C GLU A 43 -8.24 -0.12 13.64
N VAL A 44 -8.09 -0.32 12.32
CA VAL A 44 -8.94 -1.22 11.53
C VAL A 44 -8.25 -2.58 11.37
N ASN A 45 -8.95 -3.64 11.77
CA ASN A 45 -8.50 -5.03 11.60
C ASN A 45 -9.56 -5.80 10.81
N VAL A 46 -9.22 -6.22 9.60
CA VAL A 46 -10.10 -7.00 8.71
C VAL A 46 -9.58 -8.43 8.62
N ALA A 47 -10.38 -9.40 9.04
CA ALA A 47 -10.04 -10.80 8.89
C ALA A 47 -9.96 -11.18 7.40
N ALA A 48 -9.10 -12.17 7.07
CA ALA A 48 -8.92 -12.61 5.68
C ALA A 48 -10.23 -13.08 5.02
N ASP A 49 -11.14 -13.66 5.81
CA ASP A 49 -12.44 -14.13 5.34
C ASP A 49 -13.44 -13.00 5.07
N ASP A 50 -13.20 -11.82 5.64
CA ASP A 50 -14.01 -10.61 5.43
C ASP A 50 -13.51 -9.74 4.28
N ALA A 51 -12.34 -10.05 3.71
CA ALA A 51 -11.83 -9.36 2.54
C ALA A 51 -12.77 -9.55 1.32
N ARG A 52 -12.92 -8.47 0.55
CA ARG A 52 -13.76 -8.48 -0.66
C ARG A 52 -13.04 -7.79 -1.79
N TYR A 53 -12.87 -8.49 -2.91
CA TYR A 53 -12.40 -7.88 -4.14
C TYR A 53 -13.36 -6.80 -4.62
N THR A 54 -12.81 -5.78 -5.25
CA THR A 54 -13.60 -4.73 -5.89
C THR A 54 -14.33 -5.29 -7.11
N ASP A 55 -15.63 -5.12 -7.15
CA ASP A 55 -16.44 -5.43 -8.33
C ASP A 55 -16.30 -4.31 -9.38
N PRO A 56 -16.01 -4.62 -10.66
CA PRO A 56 -15.80 -3.62 -11.69
C PRO A 56 -17.03 -2.73 -11.99
N ASP A 57 -18.25 -3.27 -11.88
CA ASP A 57 -19.47 -2.49 -12.10
C ASP A 57 -19.72 -1.55 -10.93
N GLN A 58 -19.51 -2.02 -9.71
CA GLN A 58 -19.57 -1.18 -8.52
C GLN A 58 -18.49 -0.09 -8.54
N ALA A 59 -17.28 -0.39 -9.03
CA ALA A 59 -16.23 0.63 -9.16
C ALA A 59 -16.64 1.76 -10.09
N TYR A 60 -17.22 1.43 -11.24
CA TYR A 60 -17.75 2.41 -12.18
C TYR A 60 -18.86 3.25 -11.52
N GLU A 61 -19.88 2.61 -10.95
CA GLU A 61 -20.98 3.28 -10.28
C GLU A 61 -20.50 4.20 -9.15
N PHE A 62 -19.55 3.72 -8.34
CA PHE A 62 -18.98 4.46 -7.22
C PHE A 62 -18.33 5.76 -7.69
N VAL A 63 -17.47 5.72 -8.71
CA VAL A 63 -16.82 6.90 -9.26
C VAL A 63 -17.85 7.89 -9.83
N GLN A 64 -18.84 7.39 -10.58
CA GLN A 64 -19.88 8.26 -11.15
C GLN A 64 -20.75 8.95 -10.09
N ARG A 65 -21.07 8.24 -8.99
CA ARG A 65 -21.94 8.77 -7.95
C ARG A 65 -21.20 9.65 -6.93
N THR A 66 -19.92 9.40 -6.70
CA THR A 66 -19.14 10.15 -5.71
C THR A 66 -18.37 11.31 -6.30
N GLY A 67 -17.89 11.19 -7.56
CA GLY A 67 -17.05 12.18 -8.21
C GLY A 67 -15.62 12.21 -7.65
N VAL A 68 -15.12 11.11 -7.08
CA VAL A 68 -13.73 11.00 -6.59
C VAL A 68 -12.73 11.15 -7.73
N ASP A 69 -11.55 11.68 -7.43
CA ASP A 69 -10.49 11.93 -8.40
C ASP A 69 -9.59 10.71 -8.62
N SER A 70 -9.51 9.81 -7.63
CA SER A 70 -8.79 8.53 -7.76
C SER A 70 -9.42 7.47 -6.87
N LEU A 71 -9.27 6.19 -7.25
CA LEU A 71 -9.91 5.06 -6.58
C LEU A 71 -8.89 4.00 -6.18
N ALA A 72 -8.80 3.74 -4.87
CA ALA A 72 -8.12 2.57 -4.34
C ALA A 72 -9.02 1.34 -4.44
N ILE A 73 -8.45 0.24 -4.96
CA ILE A 73 -9.17 -1.00 -5.23
C ILE A 73 -8.56 -2.20 -4.52
N ALA A 74 -9.39 -3.17 -4.16
CA ALA A 74 -8.98 -4.44 -3.58
C ALA A 74 -8.86 -5.50 -4.68
N ILE A 75 -7.63 -5.92 -4.99
CA ILE A 75 -7.33 -6.96 -5.97
C ILE A 75 -6.46 -8.08 -5.41
N GLY A 76 -6.38 -8.20 -4.08
CA GLY A 76 -5.63 -9.26 -3.39
C GLY A 76 -4.41 -8.78 -2.62
N THR A 77 -4.17 -7.48 -2.50
CA THR A 77 -3.22 -6.91 -1.53
C THR A 77 -3.79 -6.97 -0.11
N SER A 78 -2.92 -6.80 0.89
CA SER A 78 -3.30 -6.85 2.31
C SER A 78 -2.41 -5.93 3.12
N HIS A 79 -2.95 -5.34 4.20
CA HIS A 79 -2.19 -4.47 5.09
C HIS A 79 -1.27 -5.27 6.03
N GLY A 80 -0.20 -4.63 6.54
CA GLY A 80 0.76 -5.23 7.47
C GLY A 80 1.90 -6.00 6.79
N ALA A 81 2.68 -6.72 7.61
CA ALA A 81 3.88 -7.45 7.19
C ALA A 81 3.62 -8.92 6.80
N TYR A 82 2.44 -9.45 7.02
CA TYR A 82 2.05 -10.83 6.76
C TYR A 82 0.92 -10.89 5.74
N LYS A 83 1.21 -10.42 4.51
CA LYS A 83 0.19 -10.21 3.48
C LYS A 83 -0.36 -11.49 2.87
N PHE A 84 0.46 -12.56 2.84
CA PHE A 84 0.10 -13.81 2.17
C PHE A 84 0.50 -15.02 3.02
N LYS A 85 -0.40 -15.99 3.16
CA LYS A 85 -0.09 -17.31 3.76
C LYS A 85 0.63 -18.25 2.80
N GLY A 86 0.65 -17.93 1.51
CA GLY A 86 1.27 -18.68 0.41
C GLY A 86 1.88 -17.75 -0.61
N ASP A 87 1.81 -18.08 -1.89
CA ASP A 87 2.27 -17.19 -2.96
C ASP A 87 1.31 -16.04 -3.15
N ALA A 88 1.87 -14.84 -3.38
CA ALA A 88 1.10 -13.65 -3.68
C ALA A 88 0.28 -13.87 -4.97
N LYS A 89 -0.98 -13.49 -4.96
CA LYS A 89 -1.86 -13.57 -6.13
C LYS A 89 -2.67 -12.28 -6.24
N LEU A 90 -2.32 -11.46 -7.21
CA LEU A 90 -3.12 -10.29 -7.56
C LEU A 90 -4.10 -10.64 -8.69
N ARG A 91 -5.30 -10.15 -8.58
CA ARG A 91 -6.38 -10.33 -9.56
C ARG A 91 -6.27 -9.24 -10.65
N PHE A 92 -5.28 -9.42 -11.54
CA PHE A 92 -5.09 -8.52 -12.67
C PHE A 92 -6.26 -8.50 -13.65
N ASP A 93 -7.04 -9.58 -13.71
CA ASP A 93 -8.29 -9.64 -14.45
C ASP A 93 -9.30 -8.60 -13.95
N ILE A 94 -9.44 -8.44 -12.63
CA ILE A 94 -10.27 -7.40 -12.02
C ILE A 94 -9.71 -6.00 -12.31
N LEU A 95 -8.40 -5.79 -12.15
CA LEU A 95 -7.75 -4.52 -12.47
C LEU A 95 -8.03 -4.07 -13.91
N GLN A 96 -7.83 -4.98 -14.86
CA GLN A 96 -8.06 -4.69 -16.28
C GLN A 96 -9.54 -4.41 -16.58
N ALA A 97 -10.47 -5.15 -15.96
CA ALA A 97 -11.89 -4.92 -16.10
C ALA A 97 -12.32 -3.54 -15.53
N ILE A 98 -11.77 -3.16 -14.37
CA ILE A 98 -11.99 -1.82 -13.79
C ILE A 98 -11.41 -0.74 -14.72
N LYS A 99 -10.17 -0.91 -15.17
CA LYS A 99 -9.51 0.08 -16.03
C LYS A 99 -10.20 0.26 -17.38
N ALA A 100 -10.78 -0.81 -17.94
CA ALA A 100 -11.59 -0.73 -19.15
C ALA A 100 -12.87 0.12 -18.97
N LYS A 101 -13.47 0.10 -17.76
CA LYS A 101 -14.66 0.91 -17.43
C LYS A 101 -14.31 2.34 -17.00
N LEU A 102 -13.13 2.53 -16.42
CA LEU A 102 -12.63 3.78 -15.85
C LEU A 102 -11.27 4.18 -16.47
N PRO A 103 -11.21 4.41 -17.82
CA PRO A 103 -9.94 4.66 -18.50
C PRO A 103 -9.21 5.89 -18.00
N ASP A 104 -9.93 6.92 -17.56
CA ASP A 104 -9.36 8.20 -17.14
C ASP A 104 -9.18 8.32 -15.63
N THR A 105 -9.79 7.42 -14.84
CA THR A 105 -9.65 7.45 -13.38
C THR A 105 -8.33 6.82 -12.96
N PRO A 106 -7.48 7.55 -12.20
CA PRO A 106 -6.29 7.00 -11.57
C PRO A 106 -6.65 5.88 -10.59
N ILE A 107 -6.05 4.72 -10.75
CA ILE A 107 -6.24 3.56 -9.87
C ILE A 107 -5.09 3.47 -8.88
N VAL A 108 -5.43 3.17 -7.63
CA VAL A 108 -4.50 3.13 -6.50
C VAL A 108 -4.49 1.72 -5.89
N LEU A 109 -3.31 1.27 -5.44
CA LEU A 109 -3.16 0.07 -4.62
C LEU A 109 -2.70 0.44 -3.20
N HIS A 110 -3.50 0.04 -2.21
CA HIS A 110 -3.14 0.00 -0.80
C HIS A 110 -2.65 -1.39 -0.40
N GLY A 111 -2.02 -1.50 0.76
CA GLY A 111 -1.55 -2.78 1.29
C GLY A 111 -0.51 -3.48 0.41
N ALA A 112 0.24 -2.75 -0.42
CA ALA A 112 1.07 -3.27 -1.50
C ALA A 112 2.58 -3.27 -1.20
N SER A 113 3.04 -3.06 0.03
CA SER A 113 4.47 -3.15 0.38
C SER A 113 5.03 -4.54 0.08
N SER A 114 6.29 -4.61 -0.34
CA SER A 114 6.95 -5.86 -0.73
C SER A 114 7.42 -6.70 0.45
N VAL A 115 7.60 -6.07 1.63
CA VAL A 115 8.18 -6.71 2.82
C VAL A 115 9.51 -7.37 2.45
N ILE A 116 10.49 -6.53 2.13
CA ILE A 116 11.77 -6.90 1.51
C ILE A 116 12.46 -8.02 2.31
N PRO A 117 12.72 -9.21 1.71
CA PRO A 117 13.22 -10.39 2.46
C PRO A 117 14.54 -10.13 3.17
N GLU A 118 15.46 -9.40 2.58
CA GLU A 118 16.78 -9.08 3.14
C GLU A 118 16.65 -8.22 4.41
N LEU A 119 15.67 -7.33 4.45
CA LEU A 119 15.38 -6.52 5.63
C LEU A 119 14.67 -7.33 6.73
N VAL A 120 13.82 -8.30 6.34
CA VAL A 120 13.23 -9.27 7.30
C VAL A 120 14.33 -10.10 7.94
N GLU A 121 15.25 -10.65 7.14
CA GLU A 121 16.38 -11.40 7.64
C GLU A 121 17.29 -10.57 8.54
N MET A 122 17.65 -9.36 8.12
CA MET A 122 18.43 -8.41 8.93
C MET A 122 17.73 -8.14 10.28
N CYS A 123 16.43 -7.89 10.26
CA CYS A 123 15.66 -7.65 11.49
C CYS A 123 15.72 -8.86 12.43
N ASN A 124 15.46 -10.07 11.91
CA ASN A 124 15.45 -11.31 12.71
C ASN A 124 16.84 -11.66 13.25
N ASN A 125 17.88 -11.52 12.45
CA ASN A 125 19.28 -11.80 12.87
C ASN A 125 19.78 -10.83 13.94
N ASN A 126 19.13 -9.67 14.10
CA ASN A 126 19.52 -8.65 15.08
C ASN A 126 18.45 -8.47 16.18
N GLY A 127 17.88 -9.58 16.67
CA GLY A 127 16.96 -9.60 17.82
C GLY A 127 15.51 -9.25 17.50
N GLY A 128 15.14 -9.24 16.22
CA GLY A 128 13.74 -9.19 15.79
C GLY A 128 13.08 -10.57 15.87
N ASN A 129 11.75 -10.58 15.75
CA ASN A 129 10.98 -11.82 15.70
C ASN A 129 9.77 -11.62 14.78
N ILE A 130 10.04 -11.58 13.47
CA ILE A 130 9.03 -11.46 12.41
C ILE A 130 9.16 -12.62 11.40
N PRO A 131 9.12 -13.89 11.86
CA PRO A 131 9.29 -15.04 10.97
C PRO A 131 8.13 -15.13 9.98
N GLY A 132 8.44 -15.41 8.71
CA GLY A 132 7.41 -15.56 7.67
C GLY A 132 6.75 -14.27 7.21
N ALA A 133 7.26 -13.10 7.62
CA ALA A 133 6.81 -11.84 7.05
C ALA A 133 7.05 -11.83 5.53
N LYS A 134 5.99 -11.54 4.76
CA LYS A 134 5.98 -11.63 3.30
C LYS A 134 5.01 -10.62 2.71
N GLY A 135 5.44 -9.92 1.68
CA GLY A 135 4.68 -8.90 0.99
C GLY A 135 4.41 -9.21 -0.49
N CYS A 136 4.04 -8.18 -1.23
CA CYS A 136 3.77 -8.27 -2.65
C CYS A 136 5.10 -8.18 -3.43
N PRO A 137 5.44 -9.16 -4.31
CA PRO A 137 6.66 -9.10 -5.12
C PRO A 137 6.73 -7.83 -5.98
N ASP A 138 7.92 -7.25 -6.10
CA ASP A 138 8.17 -6.03 -6.88
C ASP A 138 7.75 -6.18 -8.36
N GLU A 139 7.95 -7.38 -8.93
CA GLU A 139 7.54 -7.69 -10.30
C GLU A 139 6.02 -7.61 -10.48
N MET A 140 5.24 -8.06 -9.49
CA MET A 140 3.77 -7.94 -9.54
C MET A 140 3.33 -6.48 -9.42
N LEU A 141 4.00 -5.68 -8.61
CA LEU A 141 3.70 -4.25 -8.49
C LEU A 141 4.04 -3.50 -9.78
N LYS A 142 5.17 -3.84 -10.40
CA LYS A 142 5.55 -3.30 -11.71
C LYS A 142 4.51 -3.67 -12.77
N GLN A 143 4.10 -4.94 -12.82
CA GLN A 143 3.05 -5.41 -13.73
C GLN A 143 1.70 -4.72 -13.47
N ALA A 144 1.34 -4.45 -12.21
CA ALA A 144 0.15 -3.67 -11.89
C ALA A 144 0.20 -2.26 -12.50
N GLY A 145 1.36 -1.61 -12.48
CA GLY A 145 1.59 -0.34 -13.16
C GLY A 145 1.40 -0.43 -14.68
N GLU A 146 1.89 -1.49 -15.31
CA GLU A 146 1.69 -1.76 -16.74
C GLU A 146 0.21 -1.97 -17.10
N TYR A 147 -0.58 -2.49 -16.16
CA TYR A 147 -2.03 -2.69 -16.31
C TYR A 147 -2.89 -1.49 -15.87
N GLY A 148 -2.27 -0.34 -15.57
CA GLY A 148 -2.96 0.92 -15.37
C GLY A 148 -3.11 1.38 -13.92
N VAL A 149 -2.40 0.78 -12.96
CA VAL A 149 -2.26 1.37 -11.63
C VAL A 149 -1.39 2.62 -11.73
N SER A 150 -1.89 3.72 -11.17
CA SER A 150 -1.25 5.03 -11.22
C SER A 150 -0.50 5.39 -9.94
N LYS A 151 -0.85 4.77 -8.81
CA LYS A 151 -0.26 5.01 -7.49
C LYS A 151 -0.22 3.73 -6.67
N ILE A 152 0.88 3.50 -5.97
CA ILE A 152 1.05 2.39 -5.03
C ILE A 152 1.54 2.94 -3.70
N ASN A 153 0.81 2.68 -2.62
CA ASN A 153 1.22 3.07 -1.28
C ASN A 153 2.24 2.09 -0.72
N VAL A 154 3.32 2.64 -0.14
CA VAL A 154 4.39 1.86 0.50
C VAL A 154 4.67 2.43 1.88
N ASP A 155 4.38 1.65 2.92
CA ASP A 155 4.64 2.01 4.32
C ASP A 155 5.46 0.92 5.03
N THR A 156 5.00 -0.34 5.02
CA THR A 156 5.63 -1.44 5.74
C THR A 156 7.11 -1.62 5.38
N ASP A 157 7.50 -1.41 4.11
CA ASP A 157 8.90 -1.49 3.68
C ASP A 157 9.76 -0.43 4.35
N LEU A 158 9.23 0.79 4.53
CA LEU A 158 9.97 1.89 5.16
C LEU A 158 10.10 1.68 6.68
N ARG A 159 9.02 1.20 7.33
CA ARG A 159 9.07 0.81 8.75
C ARG A 159 10.08 -0.32 8.98
N LEU A 160 10.08 -1.31 8.10
CA LEU A 160 11.00 -2.45 8.17
C LEU A 160 12.45 -2.02 7.95
N ALA A 161 12.72 -1.19 6.93
CA ALA A 161 14.04 -0.63 6.63
C ALA A 161 14.61 0.12 7.85
N MET A 162 13.79 0.99 8.45
CA MET A 162 14.16 1.71 9.66
C MET A 162 14.47 0.77 10.82
N THR A 163 13.55 -0.18 11.10
CA THR A 163 13.66 -1.08 12.25
C THR A 163 14.84 -2.02 12.12
N ALA A 164 15.05 -2.61 10.95
CA ALA A 164 16.16 -3.55 10.69
C ALA A 164 17.52 -2.87 10.89
N GLN A 165 17.69 -1.65 10.39
CA GLN A 165 18.94 -0.91 10.55
C GLN A 165 19.20 -0.48 11.99
N ILE A 166 18.20 -0.01 12.73
CA ILE A 166 18.35 0.35 14.13
C ILE A 166 18.77 -0.89 14.94
N ARG A 167 18.12 -2.04 14.71
CA ARG A 167 18.48 -3.29 15.36
C ARG A 167 19.90 -3.72 15.05
N ARG A 168 20.30 -3.62 13.78
CA ARG A 168 21.68 -3.93 13.36
C ARG A 168 22.70 -3.08 14.09
N VAL A 169 22.49 -1.76 14.13
CA VAL A 169 23.41 -0.84 14.80
C VAL A 169 23.57 -1.20 16.28
N PHE A 170 22.49 -1.51 17.00
CA PHE A 170 22.57 -1.89 18.42
C PHE A 170 23.16 -3.28 18.64
N ALA A 171 23.05 -4.19 17.68
CA ALA A 171 23.68 -5.52 17.76
C ALA A 171 25.19 -5.44 17.49
N GLU A 172 25.61 -4.62 16.53
CA GLU A 172 27.02 -4.41 16.16
C GLU A 172 27.78 -3.59 17.22
N ASP A 173 27.13 -2.58 17.80
CA ASP A 173 27.70 -1.74 18.86
C ASP A 173 26.67 -1.42 19.94
N PRO A 174 26.56 -2.26 20.99
CA PRO A 174 25.62 -2.03 22.08
C PRO A 174 25.85 -0.74 22.88
N SER A 175 26.99 -0.08 22.73
CA SER A 175 27.31 1.18 23.41
C SER A 175 26.69 2.41 22.71
N VAL A 176 26.14 2.24 21.51
CA VAL A 176 25.51 3.35 20.76
C VAL A 176 24.24 3.80 21.47
N PHE A 177 24.20 5.04 21.89
CA PHE A 177 23.02 5.68 22.48
C PHE A 177 22.62 6.99 21.80
N ASP A 178 23.47 7.54 20.91
CA ASP A 178 23.20 8.78 20.18
C ASP A 178 22.23 8.53 19.02
N PRO A 179 21.01 9.13 19.03
CA PRO A 179 20.02 8.96 17.96
C PRO A 179 20.56 9.30 16.57
N ARG A 180 21.48 10.25 16.46
CA ARG A 180 22.07 10.63 15.16
C ARG A 180 22.78 9.46 14.47
N LYS A 181 23.33 8.52 15.25
CA LYS A 181 24.01 7.33 14.73
C LYS A 181 23.01 6.30 14.20
N TYR A 182 22.11 5.81 15.07
CA TYR A 182 21.18 4.74 14.64
C TYR A 182 20.06 5.23 13.74
N LEU A 183 19.55 6.46 13.90
CA LEU A 183 18.60 7.06 12.96
C LEU A 183 19.27 7.50 11.67
N GLY A 184 20.56 7.86 11.70
CA GLY A 184 21.37 8.13 10.50
C GLY A 184 21.46 6.90 9.61
N ALA A 185 21.81 5.74 10.16
CA ALA A 185 21.84 4.48 9.44
C ALA A 185 20.46 4.09 8.88
N ALA A 186 19.40 4.25 9.69
CA ALA A 186 18.02 4.00 9.28
C ALA A 186 17.58 4.91 8.13
N LYS A 187 17.93 6.19 8.15
CA LYS A 187 17.64 7.15 7.08
C LYS A 187 18.26 6.73 5.74
N GLU A 188 19.51 6.28 5.76
CA GLU A 188 20.17 5.85 4.51
C GLU A 188 19.50 4.59 3.94
N GLU A 189 19.06 3.65 4.77
CA GLU A 189 18.32 2.47 4.31
C GLU A 189 16.95 2.82 3.74
N ILE A 190 16.20 3.73 4.41
CA ILE A 190 14.93 4.24 3.88
C ILE A 190 15.16 4.90 2.52
N LYS A 191 16.21 5.72 2.39
CA LYS A 191 16.55 6.36 1.12
C LYS A 191 16.87 5.34 0.02
N ALA A 192 17.63 4.29 0.34
CA ALA A 192 17.92 3.21 -0.61
C ALA A 192 16.65 2.46 -1.03
N THR A 193 15.78 2.14 -0.07
CA THR A 193 14.49 1.50 -0.31
C THR A 193 13.59 2.35 -1.22
N VAL A 194 13.47 3.65 -0.94
CA VAL A 194 12.67 4.58 -1.78
C VAL A 194 13.25 4.69 -3.18
N ALA A 195 14.58 4.84 -3.31
CA ALA A 195 15.25 4.89 -4.61
C ALA A 195 15.04 3.61 -5.43
N HIS A 196 15.10 2.43 -4.76
CA HIS A 196 14.78 1.15 -5.40
C HIS A 196 13.35 1.12 -5.95
N LYS A 197 12.36 1.52 -5.14
CA LYS A 197 10.95 1.57 -5.58
C LYS A 197 10.75 2.50 -6.78
N ILE A 198 11.33 3.69 -6.74
CA ILE A 198 11.23 4.68 -7.83
C ILE A 198 11.83 4.14 -9.13
N ASN A 199 13.02 3.52 -9.04
CA ASN A 199 13.75 3.06 -10.23
C ASN A 199 13.20 1.75 -10.79
N ASN A 200 12.91 0.77 -9.94
CA ASN A 200 12.73 -0.62 -10.36
C ASN A 200 11.27 -1.09 -10.32
N VAL A 201 10.43 -0.46 -9.47
CA VAL A 201 9.02 -0.84 -9.32
C VAL A 201 8.12 0.15 -10.04
N PHE A 202 8.20 1.42 -9.66
CA PHE A 202 7.35 2.46 -10.27
C PHE A 202 7.86 2.94 -11.62
N CYS A 203 9.13 2.71 -11.92
CA CYS A 203 9.79 3.15 -13.16
C CYS A 203 9.56 4.65 -13.43
N SER A 204 9.54 5.47 -12.39
CA SER A 204 9.20 6.90 -12.43
C SER A 204 10.42 7.82 -12.32
N ALA A 205 11.63 7.29 -12.24
CA ALA A 205 12.86 8.08 -12.20
C ALA A 205 12.98 8.95 -13.46
N GLY A 206 13.24 10.26 -13.25
CA GLY A 206 13.38 11.24 -14.33
C GLY A 206 12.08 11.59 -15.06
N LYS A 207 10.93 11.26 -14.49
CA LYS A 207 9.62 11.55 -15.09
C LYS A 207 8.80 12.61 -14.33
N ALA A 208 9.42 13.25 -13.34
CA ALA A 208 8.83 14.34 -12.56
C ALA A 208 9.13 15.70 -13.21
#